data_555ca8b15826292ad458a1c4fc2e3b3d
#
_entry.id   555ca8b15826292ad458a1c4fc2e3b3d
#
_cell.length_a   1.000
_cell.length_b   1.000
_cell.length_c   1.000
_cell.angle_alpha   90.00
_cell.angle_beta   90.00
_cell.angle_gamma   90.00
#
_symmetry.space_group_name_H-M   'P 1'
#
loop_
_entity.id
_entity.type
_entity.pdbx_description
1 polymer ?
#
loop_
_entity_poly.entity_id
_entity_poly.type
_entity_poly.pdbx_seq_one_letter_code
_entity_poly.pdbx_strand_id
1 'polypeptide(L)' 'YDPELDLVYWGTGNPSPVFDGDGRPGANLYTSSIVALDPDDGTIRWHYQLTPHDVWDYDAVGESILFEQGGRKLLAK' A
#
# COMPACT_ATOMS: atom_id res chain seq x y z
N TYR A 1 -5.11 8.52 8.61
CA TYR A 1 -5.22 7.83 9.90
C TYR A 1 -6.68 7.56 10.25
N ASP A 2 -6.96 6.34 10.65
CA ASP A 2 -8.28 5.93 11.13
C ASP A 2 -8.25 5.81 12.66
N PRO A 3 -8.86 6.77 13.39
CA PRO A 3 -8.82 6.76 14.85
C PRO A 3 -9.67 5.64 15.48
N GLU A 4 -10.65 5.12 14.76
CA GLU A 4 -11.48 4.03 15.27
C GLU A 4 -10.74 2.70 15.27
N LEU A 5 -10.01 2.40 14.19
CA LEU A 5 -9.20 1.19 14.09
C LEU A 5 -7.76 1.38 14.57
N ASP A 6 -7.35 2.62 14.84
CA ASP A 6 -5.99 2.99 15.21
C ASP A 6 -4.97 2.47 14.20
N LEU A 7 -5.18 2.82 12.93
CA LEU A 7 -4.33 2.42 11.82
C LEU A 7 -3.95 3.62 10.95
N VAL A 8 -2.69 3.65 10.53
CA VAL A 8 -2.19 4.58 9.52
C VAL A 8 -2.14 3.85 8.18
N TYR A 9 -2.72 4.45 7.13
CA TYR A 9 -2.65 3.90 5.78
C TYR A 9 -1.63 4.69 4.97
N TRP A 10 -0.73 3.98 4.33
CA TRP A 10 0.36 4.59 3.57
C TRP A 10 0.46 3.95 2.19
N GLY A 11 0.55 4.79 1.14
CA GLY A 11 0.81 4.32 -0.22
C GLY A 11 2.31 4.25 -0.48
N THR A 12 2.78 3.16 -1.07
CA THR A 12 4.19 3.00 -1.45
C THR A 12 4.36 3.12 -2.96
N GLY A 13 5.52 3.61 -3.38
CA GLY A 13 5.85 3.82 -4.78
C GLY A 13 6.33 2.55 -5.49
N ASN A 14 6.76 2.75 -6.74
CA ASN A 14 7.29 1.69 -7.58
C ASN A 14 8.63 1.16 -7.08
N PRO A 15 9.01 -0.08 -7.44
CA PRO A 15 10.34 -0.61 -7.13
C PRO A 15 11.42 -0.04 -8.05
N SER A 16 12.66 -0.21 -7.67
CA SER A 16 13.83 0.24 -8.45
C SER A 16 14.79 -0.95 -8.67
N PRO A 17 15.42 -1.09 -9.84
CA PRO A 17 15.28 -0.26 -11.05
C PRO A 17 13.89 -0.34 -11.66
N VAL A 18 13.37 0.80 -12.17
CA VAL A 18 11.96 0.95 -12.52
C VAL A 18 11.49 -0.05 -13.58
N PHE A 19 12.18 -0.07 -14.73
CA PHE A 19 11.76 -0.86 -15.88
C PHE A 19 12.51 -2.18 -16.03
N ASP A 20 13.42 -2.50 -15.13
CA ASP A 20 14.19 -3.74 -15.14
C ASP A 20 13.89 -4.54 -13.88
N GLY A 21 13.13 -5.61 -14.06
CA GLY A 21 12.75 -6.48 -12.95
C GLY A 21 13.66 -7.69 -12.75
N ASP A 22 14.65 -7.90 -13.61
CA ASP A 22 15.46 -9.13 -13.58
C ASP A 22 16.32 -9.24 -12.32
N GLY A 23 16.81 -8.11 -11.81
CA GLY A 23 17.62 -8.05 -10.59
C GLY A 23 16.83 -8.04 -9.29
N ARG A 24 15.49 -8.07 -9.35
CA ARG A 24 14.62 -8.01 -8.18
C ARG A 24 13.47 -9.01 -8.28
N PRO A 25 13.77 -10.32 -8.14
CA PRO A 25 12.76 -11.37 -8.32
C PRO A 25 11.62 -11.26 -7.30
N GLY A 26 10.49 -11.89 -7.63
CA GLY A 26 9.33 -11.94 -6.76
C GLY A 26 8.39 -10.75 -6.94
N ALA A 27 7.46 -10.59 -6.01
CA ALA A 27 6.42 -9.55 -6.06
C ALA A 27 6.96 -8.15 -5.70
N ASN A 28 8.14 -8.06 -5.14
CA ASN A 28 8.76 -6.82 -4.66
C ASN A 28 7.95 -6.12 -3.57
N LEU A 29 7.52 -6.89 -2.57
CA LEU A 29 6.85 -6.33 -1.40
C LEU A 29 7.81 -5.39 -0.64
N TYR A 30 7.35 -4.27 -0.20
CA TYR A 30 5.95 -3.77 -0.25
C TYR A 30 5.83 -2.60 -1.21
N THR A 31 6.34 -2.73 -2.40
CA THR A 31 6.21 -1.69 -3.43
C THR A 31 4.82 -1.66 -4.04
N SER A 32 4.42 -0.53 -4.61
CA SER A 32 3.14 -0.34 -5.30
C SER A 32 1.95 -0.85 -4.49
N SER A 33 1.93 -0.52 -3.21
CA SER A 33 1.02 -1.12 -2.23
C SER A 33 0.33 -0.06 -1.37
N ILE A 34 -0.78 -0.48 -0.76
CA ILE A 34 -1.32 0.18 0.42
C ILE A 34 -0.86 -0.64 1.62
N VAL A 35 -0.25 -0.01 2.61
CA VAL A 35 0.13 -0.67 3.86
C VAL A 35 -0.63 -0.04 5.01
N ALA A 36 -1.17 -0.87 5.88
CA ALA A 36 -1.82 -0.43 7.13
C ALA A 36 -0.85 -0.66 8.28
N LEU A 37 -0.48 0.40 8.93
CA LEU A 37 0.56 0.41 9.96
C LEU A 37 -0.05 0.66 11.34
N ASP A 38 0.48 -0.05 12.33
CA ASP A 38 0.23 0.28 13.73
C ASP A 38 1.01 1.55 14.06
N PRO A 39 0.34 2.65 14.51
CA PRO A 39 1.04 3.90 14.77
C PRO A 39 1.96 3.86 15.99
N ASP A 40 1.79 2.88 16.89
CA ASP A 40 2.57 2.80 18.12
C ASP A 40 3.98 2.23 17.87
N ASP A 41 4.07 1.22 17.01
CA ASP A 41 5.34 0.53 16.76
C ASP A 41 5.75 0.44 15.29
N GLY A 42 4.91 0.91 14.38
CA GLY A 42 5.19 0.91 12.93
C GLY A 42 5.07 -0.47 12.27
N THR A 43 4.51 -1.46 12.97
CA THR A 43 4.34 -2.79 12.35
C THR A 43 3.25 -2.77 11.28
N ILE A 44 3.46 -3.59 10.23
CA ILE A 44 2.46 -3.75 9.18
C ILE A 44 1.38 -4.70 9.69
N ARG A 45 0.14 -4.18 9.80
CA ARG A 45 -1.02 -4.98 10.22
C ARG A 45 -1.63 -5.72 9.03
N TRP A 46 -1.67 -5.08 7.87
CA TRP A 46 -2.04 -5.70 6.60
C TRP A 46 -1.50 -4.85 5.45
N HIS A 47 -1.51 -5.44 4.26
CA HIS A 47 -1.12 -4.76 3.03
C HIS A 47 -1.98 -5.26 1.87
N TYR A 48 -2.07 -4.43 0.84
CA TYR A 48 -2.66 -4.80 -0.44
C TYR A 48 -1.77 -4.26 -1.56
N GLN A 49 -1.16 -5.14 -2.32
CA GLN A 49 -0.31 -4.74 -3.44
C GLN A 49 -1.14 -4.53 -4.69
N LEU A 50 -1.06 -3.34 -5.27
CA LEU A 50 -1.81 -2.97 -6.46
C LEU A 50 -1.18 -3.53 -7.73
N THR A 51 0.16 -3.52 -7.80
CA THR A 51 0.91 -3.99 -8.96
C THR A 51 2.11 -4.82 -8.48
N PRO A 52 2.01 -6.16 -8.48
CA PRO A 52 3.15 -7.00 -8.13
C PRO A 52 4.21 -6.94 -9.23
N HIS A 53 5.50 -6.97 -8.82
CA HIS A 53 6.67 -6.95 -9.72
C HIS A 53 6.52 -5.89 -10.82
N ASP A 54 6.27 -4.65 -10.39
CA ASP A 54 5.97 -3.55 -11.30
C ASP A 54 7.19 -3.18 -12.15
N VAL A 55 7.05 -3.27 -13.47
CA VAL A 55 8.06 -2.85 -14.46
C VAL A 55 7.52 -1.71 -15.35
N TRP A 56 6.41 -1.08 -14.97
CA TRP A 56 5.71 -0.07 -15.75
C TRP A 56 5.72 1.32 -15.11
N ASP A 57 6.25 1.46 -13.90
CA ASP A 57 6.21 2.70 -13.13
C ASP A 57 4.77 3.10 -12.71
N TYR A 58 4.01 2.13 -12.24
CA TYR A 58 2.67 2.35 -11.71
C TYR A 58 2.74 2.74 -10.24
N ASP A 59 2.83 4.03 -9.98
CA ASP A 59 2.91 4.56 -8.62
C ASP A 59 1.60 4.41 -7.86
N ALA A 60 1.71 4.07 -6.58
CA ALA A 60 0.58 3.91 -5.68
C ALA A 60 0.66 4.85 -4.46
N VAL A 61 1.34 5.98 -4.63
CA VAL A 61 1.61 6.93 -3.53
C VAL A 61 0.46 7.88 -3.24
N GLY A 62 -0.57 7.91 -4.08
CA GLY A 62 -1.71 8.79 -3.90
C GLY A 62 -2.46 8.54 -2.59
N GLU A 63 -3.25 9.52 -2.19
CA GLU A 63 -4.02 9.46 -0.95
C GLU A 63 -5.08 8.36 -0.98
N SER A 64 -5.34 7.80 0.18
CA SER A 64 -6.45 6.89 0.40
C SER A 64 -7.60 7.63 1.07
N ILE A 65 -8.82 7.34 0.64
CA ILE A 65 -10.03 7.94 1.20
C ILE A 65 -10.76 6.89 2.02
N LEU A 66 -10.97 7.19 3.30
CA LEU A 66 -11.71 6.32 4.21
C LEU A 66 -13.18 6.73 4.25
N PHE A 67 -14.08 5.76 4.16
CA PHE A 67 -15.51 6.04 4.25
C PHE A 67 -16.28 4.82 4.76
N GLU A 68 -17.54 5.04 5.09
CA GLU A 68 -18.44 3.95 5.50
C GLU A 68 -19.60 3.85 4.54
N GLN A 69 -20.01 2.62 4.25
CA GLN A 69 -21.18 2.34 3.42
C GLN A 69 -21.84 1.05 3.89
N GLY A 70 -23.14 1.11 4.22
CA GLY A 70 -23.87 -0.06 4.66
C GLY A 70 -23.31 -0.72 5.92
N GLY A 71 -22.78 0.07 6.85
CA GLY A 71 -22.15 -0.44 8.08
C GLY A 71 -20.75 -1.01 7.89
N ARG A 72 -20.17 -0.88 6.67
CA ARG A 72 -18.82 -1.38 6.35
C ARG A 72 -17.85 -0.23 6.24
N LYS A 73 -16.65 -0.42 6.80
CA LYS A 73 -15.54 0.50 6.59
C LYS A 73 -14.82 0.15 5.30
N LEU A 74 -14.64 1.14 4.45
CA LEU A 74 -14.05 0.99 3.12
C LEU A 74 -12.91 1.98 2.94
N LEU A 75 -11.96 1.59 2.09
CA LEU A 75 -10.87 2.43 1.66
C LEU A 75 -10.86 2.50 0.14
N ALA A 76 -10.94 3.71 -0.40
CA ALA A 76 -10.80 3.95 -1.83
C ALA A 76 -9.45 4.55 -2.14
N LYS A 77 -8.93 4.15 -3.28
CA LYS A 77 -7.62 4.65 -3.72
C LYS A 77 -7.61 4.92 -5.23
#